data_a3256f991010647459c5f36120494cb8
#
_entry.id   a3256f991010647459c5f36120494cb8
#
_cell.length_a   1.000
_cell.length_b   1.000
_cell.length_c   1.000
_cell.angle_alpha   90.00
_cell.angle_beta   90.00
_cell.angle_gamma   90.00
#
_symmetry.space_group_name_H-M   'P 1'
#
loop_
_entity.id
_entity.type
_entity.pdbx_description
1 polymer ?
#
loop_
_entity_poly.entity_id
_entity_poly.type
_entity_poly.pdbx_seq_one_letter_code
_entity_poly.pdbx_strand_id
1 'polypeptide(L)'
;MRPVMEAIESGRQIDKIFIQSNLDGKLAQELKQRIREAGLPVQHVPVEKLNKLTTSNHQGVVAMISVIEYHDFIDIVQPLLDEGRAPFVVLLDHITDVRNFGAIVRTAECAGADAVVVPERGSAQINEDAIKCSSGALLRVPICRENNFKSLINLAHQLGIQVCAATEKGAVAYTDVDFTKPTILVMGAEDTGISPEVLKMSDARAKLPLCGEVQSLNVSVAAGVFMYEMLRQRSRG
;
A
#
# COMPACT_ATOMS: atom_id res chain seq x y z
N MET A 1 -21.53 -18.94 6.07
CA MET A 1 -21.45 -17.99 7.22
C MET A 1 -20.47 -18.44 8.29
N ARG A 2 -20.58 -19.67 8.86
CA ARG A 2 -19.65 -20.12 9.92
C ARG A 2 -18.18 -20.01 9.60
N PRO A 3 -17.67 -20.40 8.39
CA PRO A 3 -16.24 -20.23 8.10
C PRO A 3 -15.74 -18.78 8.12
N VAL A 4 -16.63 -17.82 7.80
CA VAL A 4 -16.27 -16.39 7.90
C VAL A 4 -16.18 -15.96 9.37
N MET A 5 -17.07 -16.46 10.23
CA MET A 5 -16.99 -16.19 11.68
C MET A 5 -15.73 -16.80 12.29
N GLU A 6 -15.38 -18.03 11.91
CA GLU A 6 -14.15 -18.70 12.34
C GLU A 6 -12.89 -17.94 11.86
N ALA A 7 -12.90 -17.40 10.64
CA ALA A 7 -11.82 -16.58 10.13
C ALA A 7 -11.62 -15.29 10.95
N ILE A 8 -12.74 -14.63 11.35
CA ILE A 8 -12.70 -13.46 12.23
C ILE A 8 -12.15 -13.85 13.62
N GLU A 9 -12.66 -14.93 14.22
CA GLU A 9 -12.24 -15.39 15.54
C GLU A 9 -10.78 -15.83 15.61
N SER A 10 -10.28 -16.43 14.52
CA SER A 10 -8.88 -16.86 14.41
C SER A 10 -7.91 -15.71 14.10
N GLY A 11 -8.38 -14.46 14.02
CA GLY A 11 -7.56 -13.30 13.75
C GLY A 11 -7.00 -13.24 12.32
N ARG A 12 -7.58 -14.00 11.36
CA ARG A 12 -7.14 -13.92 9.97
C ARG A 12 -7.41 -12.54 9.40
N GLN A 13 -6.45 -11.98 8.74
CA GLN A 13 -6.63 -10.70 8.06
C GLN A 13 -7.58 -10.87 6.87
N ILE A 14 -8.67 -10.09 6.91
CA ILE A 14 -9.74 -10.13 5.91
C ILE A 14 -9.71 -8.81 5.15
N ASP A 15 -9.48 -8.89 3.84
CA ASP A 15 -9.44 -7.72 2.96
C ASP A 15 -10.81 -7.12 2.74
N LYS A 16 -11.83 -7.97 2.60
CA LYS A 16 -13.19 -7.53 2.31
C LYS A 16 -14.22 -8.63 2.57
N ILE A 17 -15.37 -8.23 3.06
CA ILE A 17 -16.53 -9.12 3.21
C ILE A 17 -17.65 -8.64 2.28
N PHE A 18 -18.13 -9.53 1.42
CA PHE A 18 -19.30 -9.32 0.60
C PHE A 18 -20.50 -10.01 1.25
N ILE A 19 -21.57 -9.25 1.52
CA ILE A 19 -22.80 -9.75 2.12
C ILE A 19 -23.96 -9.48 1.18
N GLN A 20 -24.83 -10.46 0.98
CA GLN A 20 -26.08 -10.30 0.24
C GLN A 20 -26.94 -9.20 0.88
N SER A 21 -27.45 -8.27 0.09
CA SER A 21 -28.17 -7.08 0.57
C SER A 21 -29.35 -7.40 1.50
N ASN A 22 -30.08 -8.50 1.25
CA ASN A 22 -31.24 -8.91 2.02
C ASN A 22 -30.97 -10.13 2.92
N LEU A 23 -29.70 -10.33 3.34
CA LEU A 23 -29.35 -11.43 4.20
C LEU A 23 -29.94 -11.21 5.60
N ASP A 24 -30.76 -12.15 6.05
CA ASP A 24 -31.42 -12.11 7.36
C ASP A 24 -31.35 -13.45 8.09
N GLY A 25 -31.81 -13.46 9.37
CA GLY A 25 -31.80 -14.62 10.26
C GLY A 25 -30.79 -14.49 11.40
N LYS A 26 -30.94 -15.33 12.43
CA LYS A 26 -30.12 -15.24 13.66
C LYS A 26 -28.61 -15.30 13.35
N LEU A 27 -28.18 -16.24 12.51
CA LEU A 27 -26.77 -16.42 12.16
C LEU A 27 -26.21 -15.22 11.36
N ALA A 28 -27.06 -14.60 10.53
CA ALA A 28 -26.66 -13.39 9.79
C ALA A 28 -26.51 -12.18 10.71
N GLN A 29 -27.38 -12.06 11.73
CA GLN A 29 -27.28 -11.00 12.72
C GLN A 29 -26.02 -11.15 13.58
N GLU A 30 -25.72 -12.36 14.02
CA GLU A 30 -24.48 -12.68 14.76
C GLU A 30 -23.24 -12.34 13.92
N LEU A 31 -23.19 -12.78 12.65
CA LEU A 31 -22.09 -12.44 11.74
C LEU A 31 -21.93 -10.92 11.56
N LYS A 32 -23.04 -10.19 11.32
CA LYS A 32 -23.01 -8.72 11.17
C LYS A 32 -22.52 -8.02 12.44
N GLN A 33 -22.81 -8.55 13.61
CA GLN A 33 -22.30 -8.02 14.87
C GLN A 33 -20.79 -8.23 15.00
N ARG A 34 -20.28 -9.44 14.76
CA ARG A 34 -18.83 -9.74 14.82
C ARG A 34 -18.03 -8.92 13.82
N ILE A 35 -18.55 -8.73 12.61
CA ILE A 35 -17.92 -7.89 11.59
C ILE A 35 -17.80 -6.44 12.08
N ARG A 36 -18.84 -5.90 12.72
CA ARG A 36 -18.83 -4.54 13.29
C ARG A 36 -17.84 -4.40 14.44
N GLU A 37 -17.84 -5.38 15.37
CA GLU A 37 -16.92 -5.40 16.49
C GLU A 37 -15.45 -5.47 16.04
N ALA A 38 -15.18 -6.23 14.98
CA ALA A 38 -13.85 -6.34 14.37
C ALA A 38 -13.49 -5.19 13.41
N GLY A 39 -14.38 -4.23 13.17
CA GLY A 39 -14.13 -3.09 12.28
C GLY A 39 -13.88 -3.46 10.81
N LEU A 40 -14.33 -4.64 10.36
CA LEU A 40 -13.99 -5.18 9.04
C LEU A 40 -14.77 -4.50 7.90
N PRO A 41 -14.14 -4.29 6.72
CA PRO A 41 -14.77 -3.66 5.57
C PRO A 41 -15.85 -4.57 4.96
N VAL A 42 -17.07 -4.05 4.82
CA VAL A 42 -18.23 -4.77 4.29
C VAL A 42 -18.77 -4.10 3.05
N GLN A 43 -19.13 -4.91 2.06
CA GLN A 43 -19.88 -4.46 0.90
C GLN A 43 -21.17 -5.28 0.75
N HIS A 44 -22.32 -4.60 0.75
CA HIS A 44 -23.61 -5.21 0.44
C HIS A 44 -23.76 -5.33 -1.08
N VAL A 45 -24.08 -6.53 -1.55
CA VAL A 45 -24.13 -6.86 -2.97
C VAL A 45 -25.33 -7.75 -3.31
N PRO A 46 -25.80 -7.73 -4.58
CA PRO A 46 -26.75 -8.73 -5.08
C PRO A 46 -26.13 -10.14 -5.06
N VAL A 47 -26.99 -11.17 -4.98
CA VAL A 47 -26.55 -12.58 -4.93
C VAL A 47 -25.76 -13.00 -6.16
N GLU A 48 -26.05 -12.42 -7.32
CA GLU A 48 -25.38 -12.67 -8.59
C GLU A 48 -23.89 -12.33 -8.53
N LYS A 49 -23.53 -11.29 -7.74
CA LYS A 49 -22.14 -10.93 -7.52
C LYS A 49 -21.42 -11.97 -6.64
N LEU A 50 -22.09 -12.51 -5.63
CA LEU A 50 -21.53 -13.58 -4.81
C LEU A 50 -21.32 -14.86 -5.62
N ASN A 51 -22.27 -15.22 -6.49
CA ASN A 51 -22.17 -16.36 -7.40
C ASN A 51 -21.00 -16.25 -8.39
N LYS A 52 -20.57 -15.01 -8.73
CA LYS A 52 -19.37 -14.76 -9.55
C LYS A 52 -18.06 -14.87 -8.77
N LEU A 53 -18.10 -14.63 -7.46
CA LEU A 53 -16.90 -14.68 -6.60
C LEU A 53 -16.55 -16.11 -6.20
N THR A 54 -17.55 -17.00 -6.11
CA THR A 54 -17.32 -18.39 -5.72
C THR A 54 -18.41 -19.29 -6.29
N THR A 55 -18.02 -20.51 -6.66
CA THR A 55 -18.94 -21.59 -7.06
C THR A 55 -19.42 -22.42 -5.88
N SER A 56 -18.84 -22.23 -4.69
CA SER A 56 -19.23 -22.92 -3.47
C SER A 56 -20.50 -22.33 -2.86
N ASN A 57 -21.16 -23.09 -1.99
CA ASN A 57 -22.35 -22.62 -1.27
C ASN A 57 -21.97 -21.50 -0.29
N HIS A 58 -22.07 -20.26 -0.72
CA HIS A 58 -21.68 -19.06 0.03
C HIS A 58 -22.69 -18.64 1.11
N GLN A 59 -23.92 -19.17 1.11
CA GLN A 59 -24.97 -18.82 2.09
C GLN A 59 -25.17 -17.30 2.28
N GLY A 60 -25.00 -16.50 1.23
CA GLY A 60 -25.17 -15.05 1.26
C GLY A 60 -23.95 -14.25 1.77
N VAL A 61 -22.80 -14.89 1.99
CA VAL A 61 -21.56 -14.18 2.41
C VAL A 61 -20.33 -14.80 1.76
N VAL A 62 -19.38 -13.93 1.35
CA VAL A 62 -18.03 -14.31 0.87
C VAL A 62 -17.03 -13.37 1.54
N ALA A 63 -16.00 -13.92 2.18
CA ALA A 63 -14.87 -13.16 2.73
C ALA A 63 -13.63 -13.40 1.85
N MET A 64 -12.97 -12.31 1.51
CA MET A 64 -11.66 -12.34 0.86
C MET A 64 -10.60 -12.28 1.96
N ILE A 65 -9.90 -13.38 2.15
CA ILE A 65 -8.78 -13.46 3.11
C ILE A 65 -7.56 -12.85 2.45
N SER A 66 -6.84 -12.03 3.20
CA SER A 66 -5.57 -11.47 2.73
C SER A 66 -4.55 -12.59 2.45
N VAL A 67 -3.84 -12.47 1.35
CA VAL A 67 -2.74 -13.39 0.98
C VAL A 67 -1.41 -12.98 1.61
N ILE A 68 -1.37 -11.82 2.26
CA ILE A 68 -0.23 -11.29 3.00
C ILE A 68 -0.68 -10.82 4.38
N GLU A 69 0.27 -10.63 5.27
CA GLU A 69 0.08 -9.91 6.53
C GLU A 69 0.33 -8.42 6.30
N TYR A 70 -0.56 -7.56 6.87
CA TYR A 70 -0.35 -6.12 6.90
C TYR A 70 0.22 -5.73 8.26
N HIS A 71 1.11 -4.74 8.24
CA HIS A 71 1.81 -4.23 9.40
C HIS A 71 1.41 -2.78 9.70
N ASP A 72 1.54 -2.37 10.95
CA ASP A 72 1.41 -0.96 11.32
C ASP A 72 2.71 -0.23 10.97
N PHE A 73 2.59 0.96 10.38
CA PHE A 73 3.74 1.77 9.97
C PHE A 73 4.71 2.04 11.12
N ILE A 74 4.15 2.39 12.28
CA ILE A 74 4.96 2.71 13.46
C ILE A 74 5.78 1.52 13.96
N ASP A 75 5.21 0.32 13.91
CA ASP A 75 5.87 -0.91 14.38
C ASP A 75 7.08 -1.28 13.51
N ILE A 76 7.12 -0.80 12.26
CA ILE A 76 8.26 -0.98 11.36
C ILE A 76 9.31 0.11 11.56
N VAL A 77 8.89 1.40 11.60
CA VAL A 77 9.86 2.49 11.56
C VAL A 77 10.46 2.84 12.90
N GLN A 78 9.71 2.70 14.00
CA GLN A 78 10.19 3.09 15.33
C GLN A 78 11.41 2.29 15.77
N PRO A 79 11.45 0.94 15.67
CA PRO A 79 12.64 0.18 16.04
C PRO A 79 13.88 0.59 15.22
N LEU A 80 13.71 0.90 13.93
CA LEU A 80 14.82 1.34 13.07
C LEU A 80 15.39 2.68 13.53
N LEU A 81 14.51 3.62 13.89
CA LEU A 81 14.92 4.93 14.41
C LEU A 81 15.63 4.79 15.77
N ASP A 82 15.14 3.93 16.65
CA ASP A 82 15.72 3.65 17.97
C ASP A 82 17.12 3.03 17.85
N GLU A 83 17.37 2.26 16.77
CA GLU A 83 18.68 1.73 16.41
C GLU A 83 19.59 2.76 15.71
N GLY A 84 19.11 3.98 15.48
CA GLY A 84 19.85 5.02 14.76
C GLY A 84 19.95 4.79 13.25
N ARG A 85 19.14 3.90 12.70
CA ARG A 85 19.02 3.64 11.26
C ARG A 85 18.11 4.69 10.61
N ALA A 86 18.32 4.91 9.32
CA ALA A 86 17.46 5.79 8.52
C ALA A 86 16.41 4.96 7.77
N PRO A 87 15.13 4.88 8.22
CA PRO A 87 14.10 4.14 7.51
C PRO A 87 13.94 4.57 6.05
N PHE A 88 13.71 3.59 5.20
CA PHE A 88 13.38 3.76 3.79
C PHE A 88 12.00 3.16 3.50
N VAL A 89 11.03 4.00 3.29
CA VAL A 89 9.64 3.60 3.04
C VAL A 89 9.17 4.10 1.69
N VAL A 90 8.41 3.28 0.97
CA VAL A 90 7.79 3.65 -0.31
C VAL A 90 6.28 3.76 -0.11
N LEU A 91 5.71 4.95 -0.34
CA LEU A 91 4.27 5.20 -0.27
C LEU A 91 3.69 5.23 -1.68
N LEU A 92 2.69 4.39 -1.94
CA LEU A 92 2.02 4.25 -3.23
C LEU A 92 0.66 4.93 -3.21
N ASP A 93 0.60 6.14 -3.75
CA ASP A 93 -0.63 6.93 -3.77
C ASP A 93 -1.50 6.55 -4.97
N HIS A 94 -2.50 5.71 -4.73
CA HIS A 94 -3.48 5.24 -5.72
C HIS A 94 -2.90 4.47 -6.92
N ILE A 95 -1.85 3.69 -6.72
CA ILE A 95 -1.36 2.74 -7.73
C ILE A 95 -2.33 1.55 -7.81
N THR A 96 -3.13 1.48 -8.88
CA THR A 96 -4.20 0.50 -9.05
C THR A 96 -3.85 -0.65 -9.99
N ASP A 97 -2.87 -0.46 -10.88
CA ASP A 97 -2.38 -1.50 -11.77
C ASP A 97 -1.51 -2.51 -11.02
N VAL A 98 -1.91 -3.80 -11.09
CA VAL A 98 -1.24 -4.89 -10.37
C VAL A 98 0.19 -5.12 -10.85
N ARG A 99 0.49 -4.88 -12.14
CA ARG A 99 1.83 -5.08 -12.72
C ARG A 99 2.77 -3.97 -12.25
N ASN A 100 2.32 -2.72 -12.28
CA ASN A 100 3.09 -1.59 -11.75
C ASN A 100 3.33 -1.76 -10.25
N PHE A 101 2.29 -2.09 -9.49
CA PHE A 101 2.39 -2.38 -8.06
C PHE A 101 3.42 -3.49 -7.79
N GLY A 102 3.29 -4.64 -8.46
CA GLY A 102 4.21 -5.76 -8.29
C GLY A 102 5.65 -5.41 -8.66
N ALA A 103 5.86 -4.67 -9.77
CA ALA A 103 7.19 -4.23 -10.18
C ALA A 103 7.83 -3.26 -9.18
N ILE A 104 7.03 -2.33 -8.61
CA ILE A 104 7.51 -1.40 -7.58
C ILE A 104 7.89 -2.16 -6.31
N VAL A 105 7.02 -3.06 -5.82
CA VAL A 105 7.32 -3.86 -4.61
C VAL A 105 8.56 -4.73 -4.80
N ARG A 106 8.74 -5.33 -5.99
CA ARG A 106 9.95 -6.08 -6.32
C ARG A 106 11.19 -5.22 -6.25
N THR A 107 11.13 -4.02 -6.83
CA THR A 107 12.26 -3.09 -6.82
C THR A 107 12.53 -2.55 -5.41
N ALA A 108 11.49 -2.31 -4.62
CA ALA A 108 11.60 -1.89 -3.22
C ALA A 108 12.34 -2.93 -2.38
N GLU A 109 12.01 -4.21 -2.53
CA GLU A 109 12.73 -5.31 -1.87
C GLU A 109 14.21 -5.34 -2.30
N CYS A 110 14.48 -5.30 -3.60
CA CYS A 110 15.84 -5.32 -4.12
C CYS A 110 16.67 -4.09 -3.68
N ALA A 111 16.03 -2.94 -3.48
CA ALA A 111 16.68 -1.70 -3.04
C ALA A 111 16.77 -1.59 -1.51
N GLY A 112 16.24 -2.56 -0.77
CA GLY A 112 16.31 -2.58 0.69
C GLY A 112 15.31 -1.62 1.37
N ALA A 113 14.14 -1.42 0.78
CA ALA A 113 13.06 -0.68 1.44
C ALA A 113 12.56 -1.45 2.67
N ASP A 114 12.38 -0.73 3.78
CA ASP A 114 11.93 -1.30 5.05
C ASP A 114 10.41 -1.57 5.05
N ALA A 115 9.64 -0.79 4.29
CA ALA A 115 8.19 -1.02 4.11
C ALA A 115 7.67 -0.40 2.81
N VAL A 116 6.50 -0.90 2.36
CA VAL A 116 5.67 -0.28 1.34
C VAL A 116 4.32 0.07 1.95
N VAL A 117 3.89 1.32 1.80
CA VAL A 117 2.59 1.81 2.30
C VAL A 117 1.62 1.92 1.15
N VAL A 118 0.42 1.39 1.34
CA VAL A 118 -0.68 1.47 0.37
C VAL A 118 -1.94 2.06 1.02
N PRO A 119 -2.84 2.70 0.25
CA PRO A 119 -4.10 3.15 0.80
C PRO A 119 -5.03 1.97 1.06
N GLU A 120 -5.89 2.07 2.07
CA GLU A 120 -6.94 1.10 2.34
C GLU A 120 -7.90 0.91 1.15
N ARG A 121 -8.11 1.99 0.39
CA ARG A 121 -8.97 2.01 -0.80
C ARG A 121 -8.26 2.66 -1.98
N GLY A 122 -8.50 2.14 -3.18
CA GLY A 122 -7.90 2.71 -4.39
C GLY A 122 -6.45 2.25 -4.62
N SER A 123 -6.04 1.11 -4.05
CA SER A 123 -4.79 0.42 -4.39
C SER A 123 -5.04 -0.77 -5.31
N ALA A 124 -3.98 -1.30 -5.90
CA ALA A 124 -4.00 -2.58 -6.59
C ALA A 124 -4.51 -3.68 -5.65
N GLN A 125 -5.21 -4.66 -6.21
CA GLN A 125 -5.63 -5.82 -5.44
C GLN A 125 -4.40 -6.67 -5.09
N ILE A 126 -4.20 -6.89 -3.80
CA ILE A 126 -3.12 -7.73 -3.30
C ILE A 126 -3.64 -9.18 -3.29
N ASN A 127 -3.33 -9.90 -4.35
CA ASN A 127 -3.75 -11.28 -4.61
C ASN A 127 -2.58 -12.10 -5.16
N GLU A 128 -2.83 -13.34 -5.57
CA GLU A 128 -1.81 -14.22 -6.16
C GLU A 128 -1.13 -13.61 -7.39
N ASP A 129 -1.83 -12.82 -8.20
CA ASP A 129 -1.24 -12.16 -9.36
C ASP A 129 -0.27 -11.06 -8.95
N ALA A 130 -0.56 -10.30 -7.87
CA ALA A 130 0.38 -9.35 -7.29
C ALA A 130 1.65 -10.04 -6.76
N ILE A 131 1.50 -11.22 -6.13
CA ILE A 131 2.64 -12.04 -5.69
C ILE A 131 3.51 -12.47 -6.88
N LYS A 132 2.87 -12.94 -7.97
CA LYS A 132 3.59 -13.32 -9.20
C LYS A 132 4.29 -12.12 -9.84
N CYS A 133 3.59 -10.98 -9.99
CA CYS A 133 4.15 -9.76 -10.57
C CYS A 133 5.33 -9.22 -9.78
N SER A 134 5.31 -9.36 -8.44
CA SER A 134 6.44 -8.99 -7.58
C SER A 134 7.53 -10.05 -7.48
N SER A 135 7.42 -11.18 -8.19
CA SER A 135 8.34 -12.32 -8.07
C SER A 135 8.52 -12.80 -6.62
N GLY A 136 7.46 -12.73 -5.82
CA GLY A 136 7.45 -13.11 -4.41
C GLY A 136 7.99 -12.06 -3.43
N ALA A 137 8.44 -10.89 -3.89
CA ALA A 137 8.91 -9.82 -3.02
C ALA A 137 7.81 -9.32 -2.06
N LEU A 138 6.55 -9.37 -2.49
CA LEU A 138 5.38 -9.03 -1.68
C LEU A 138 5.23 -9.87 -0.39
N LEU A 139 5.86 -11.03 -0.33
CA LEU A 139 5.88 -11.89 0.86
C LEU A 139 7.07 -11.61 1.80
N ARG A 140 7.94 -10.65 1.45
CA ARG A 140 9.18 -10.35 2.17
C ARG A 140 9.23 -8.92 2.68
N VAL A 141 8.74 -7.97 1.87
CA VAL A 141 8.68 -6.56 2.27
C VAL A 141 7.42 -6.34 3.11
N PRO A 142 7.52 -5.76 4.30
CA PRO A 142 6.36 -5.35 5.08
C PRO A 142 5.45 -4.42 4.29
N ILE A 143 4.17 -4.75 4.23
CA ILE A 143 3.15 -3.91 3.60
C ILE A 143 2.30 -3.27 4.69
N CYS A 144 2.29 -1.94 4.74
CA CYS A 144 1.42 -1.19 5.63
C CYS A 144 0.20 -0.69 4.87
N ARG A 145 -0.98 -0.77 5.50
CA ARG A 145 -2.24 -0.31 4.92
C ARG A 145 -2.77 0.87 5.71
N GLU A 146 -2.92 2.01 5.03
CA GLU A 146 -3.30 3.26 5.69
C GLU A 146 -4.60 3.83 5.11
N ASN A 147 -5.47 4.29 5.98
CA ASN A 147 -6.73 4.91 5.58
C ASN A 147 -6.60 6.43 5.37
N ASN A 148 -5.54 7.04 5.91
CA ASN A 148 -5.33 8.49 5.89
C ASN A 148 -3.86 8.85 5.80
N PHE A 149 -3.39 9.15 4.59
CA PHE A 149 -1.99 9.54 4.34
C PHE A 149 -1.60 10.86 5.03
N LYS A 150 -2.55 11.76 5.26
CA LYS A 150 -2.27 12.99 6.01
C LYS A 150 -1.85 12.70 7.45
N SER A 151 -2.56 11.77 8.11
CA SER A 151 -2.20 11.36 9.47
C SER A 151 -0.85 10.65 9.49
N LEU A 152 -0.59 9.78 8.52
CA LEU A 152 0.70 9.10 8.36
C LEU A 152 1.84 10.11 8.15
N ILE A 153 1.68 11.08 7.26
CA ILE A 153 2.71 12.09 6.98
C ILE A 153 2.98 12.96 8.22
N ASN A 154 1.94 13.36 8.95
CA ASN A 154 2.11 14.10 10.21
C ASN A 154 2.91 13.28 11.24
N LEU A 155 2.63 11.99 11.36
CA LEU A 155 3.39 11.08 12.21
C LEU A 155 4.84 10.95 11.73
N ALA A 156 5.07 10.79 10.43
CA ALA A 156 6.40 10.74 9.84
C ALA A 156 7.22 12.00 10.17
N HIS A 157 6.63 13.19 10.04
CA HIS A 157 7.28 14.45 10.39
C HIS A 157 7.62 14.53 11.89
N GLN A 158 6.73 14.06 12.78
CA GLN A 158 7.00 14.00 14.23
C GLN A 158 8.18 13.07 14.56
N LEU A 159 8.39 12.03 13.77
CA LEU A 159 9.50 11.08 13.89
C LEU A 159 10.78 11.54 13.15
N GLY A 160 10.77 12.71 12.52
CA GLY A 160 11.92 13.21 11.77
C GLY A 160 12.14 12.52 10.42
N ILE A 161 11.12 11.87 9.88
CA ILE A 161 11.14 11.21 8.58
C ILE A 161 10.68 12.22 7.52
N GLN A 162 11.54 12.52 6.54
CA GLN A 162 11.20 13.40 5.42
C GLN A 162 10.29 12.69 4.41
N VAL A 163 9.45 13.45 3.72
CA VAL A 163 8.55 12.99 2.67
C VAL A 163 8.98 13.57 1.33
N CYS A 164 9.43 12.73 0.41
CA CYS A 164 9.83 13.11 -0.94
C CYS A 164 8.81 12.63 -1.97
N ALA A 165 8.12 13.55 -2.62
CA ALA A 165 7.19 13.26 -3.71
C ALA A 165 7.92 13.19 -5.06
N ALA A 166 7.85 12.04 -5.73
CA ALA A 166 8.35 11.86 -7.10
C ALA A 166 7.30 12.37 -8.09
N THR A 167 7.56 13.51 -8.70
CA THR A 167 6.61 14.14 -9.63
C THR A 167 7.34 14.89 -10.73
N GLU A 168 6.83 14.85 -11.98
CA GLU A 168 7.37 15.58 -13.11
C GLU A 168 7.31 17.11 -12.92
N LYS A 169 6.41 17.57 -12.05
CA LYS A 169 6.26 18.99 -11.64
C LYS A 169 7.18 19.37 -10.48
N GLY A 170 8.14 18.51 -10.15
CA GLY A 170 9.07 18.74 -9.05
C GLY A 170 9.96 19.97 -9.25
N ALA A 171 10.29 20.63 -8.16
CA ALA A 171 11.15 21.81 -8.16
C ALA A 171 12.65 21.45 -8.15
N VAL A 172 13.01 20.28 -7.59
CA VAL A 172 14.39 19.84 -7.42
C VAL A 172 14.71 18.62 -8.27
N ALA A 173 15.97 18.43 -8.66
CA ALA A 173 16.40 17.18 -9.28
C ALA A 173 16.41 16.05 -8.23
N TYR A 174 16.10 14.83 -8.63
CA TYR A 174 16.08 13.67 -7.73
C TYR A 174 17.45 13.43 -7.06
N THR A 175 18.53 13.83 -7.71
CA THR A 175 19.91 13.75 -7.19
C THR A 175 20.23 14.76 -6.09
N ASP A 176 19.44 15.83 -6.01
CA ASP A 176 19.68 16.95 -5.06
C ASP A 176 18.93 16.74 -3.74
N VAL A 177 18.10 15.70 -3.66
CA VAL A 177 17.44 15.29 -2.41
C VAL A 177 18.42 14.48 -1.57
N ASP A 178 18.56 14.81 -0.31
CA ASP A 178 19.38 14.05 0.65
C ASP A 178 18.62 12.79 1.11
N PHE A 179 18.86 11.68 0.44
CA PHE A 179 18.28 10.40 0.75
C PHE A 179 19.04 9.58 1.81
N THR A 180 20.09 10.13 2.41
CA THR A 180 20.75 9.50 3.55
C THR A 180 19.90 9.58 4.82
N LYS A 181 18.96 10.52 4.87
CA LYS A 181 18.00 10.72 5.96
C LYS A 181 16.86 9.69 5.93
N PRO A 182 16.17 9.49 7.09
CA PRO A 182 14.89 8.79 7.12
C PRO A 182 13.94 9.35 6.07
N THR A 183 13.39 8.51 5.17
CA THR A 183 12.65 9.01 4.01
C THR A 183 11.45 8.14 3.66
N ILE A 184 10.31 8.79 3.41
CA ILE A 184 9.18 8.23 2.66
C ILE A 184 9.27 8.75 1.22
N LEU A 185 9.49 7.85 0.27
CA LEU A 185 9.37 8.13 -1.17
C LEU A 185 7.92 7.93 -1.61
N VAL A 186 7.29 8.96 -2.12
CA VAL A 186 5.89 8.91 -2.60
C VAL A 186 5.86 8.77 -4.11
N MET A 187 5.15 7.73 -4.59
CA MET A 187 4.87 7.47 -6.00
C MET A 187 3.36 7.60 -6.25
N GLY A 188 2.97 8.35 -7.25
CA GLY A 188 1.56 8.58 -7.62
C GLY A 188 1.07 7.72 -8.77
N ALA A 189 -0.25 7.70 -8.98
CA ALA A 189 -0.89 7.04 -10.12
C ALA A 189 -0.41 7.61 -11.46
N GLU A 190 -0.42 6.80 -12.52
CA GLU A 190 0.06 7.21 -13.85
C GLU A 190 -0.80 8.31 -14.50
N ASP A 191 -2.10 8.32 -14.23
CA ASP A 191 -3.07 9.24 -14.80
C ASP A 191 -3.26 10.52 -13.98
N THR A 192 -3.36 10.39 -12.66
CA THR A 192 -3.67 11.50 -11.75
C THR A 192 -2.46 12.03 -10.98
N GLY A 193 -1.37 11.27 -10.97
CA GLY A 193 -0.17 11.59 -10.18
C GLY A 193 -0.41 11.42 -8.68
N ILE A 194 0.36 12.14 -7.89
CA ILE A 194 0.24 12.18 -6.43
C ILE A 194 -0.90 13.13 -6.04
N SER A 195 -1.70 12.73 -5.06
CA SER A 195 -2.82 13.53 -4.57
C SER A 195 -2.38 14.92 -4.07
N PRO A 196 -3.19 15.98 -4.30
CA PRO A 196 -2.80 17.35 -3.95
C PRO A 196 -2.48 17.53 -2.46
N GLU A 197 -3.15 16.78 -1.60
CA GLU A 197 -2.91 16.83 -0.14
C GLU A 197 -1.52 16.28 0.21
N VAL A 198 -1.15 15.14 -0.35
CA VAL A 198 0.17 14.54 -0.15
C VAL A 198 1.27 15.41 -0.73
N LEU A 199 1.08 15.95 -1.93
CA LEU A 199 2.02 16.91 -2.53
C LEU A 199 2.24 18.15 -1.67
N LYS A 200 1.16 18.68 -1.06
CA LYS A 200 1.25 19.86 -0.20
C LYS A 200 2.06 19.60 1.08
N MET A 201 2.00 18.39 1.59
CA MET A 201 2.67 17.99 2.82
C MET A 201 4.08 17.44 2.60
N SER A 202 4.49 17.22 1.33
CA SER A 202 5.83 16.72 1.02
C SER A 202 6.90 17.79 1.23
N ASP A 203 8.01 17.40 1.87
CA ASP A 203 9.17 18.27 2.14
C ASP A 203 9.96 18.56 0.86
N ALA A 204 10.04 17.58 -0.03
CA ALA A 204 10.65 17.70 -1.34
C ALA A 204 9.72 17.21 -2.44
N ARG A 205 9.76 17.90 -3.59
CA ARG A 205 9.11 17.48 -4.82
C ARG A 205 10.18 17.32 -5.88
N ALA A 206 10.57 16.07 -6.11
CA ALA A 206 11.71 15.74 -6.95
C ALA A 206 11.26 15.22 -8.31
N LYS A 207 12.03 15.56 -9.34
CA LYS A 207 11.78 15.12 -10.71
C LYS A 207 12.96 14.39 -11.30
N LEU A 208 12.66 13.48 -12.22
CA LEU A 208 13.63 12.88 -13.13
C LEU A 208 13.81 13.77 -14.35
N PRO A 209 15.04 13.89 -14.91
CA PRO A 209 15.24 14.58 -16.15
C PRO A 209 14.61 13.81 -17.31
N LEU A 210 13.88 14.51 -18.17
CA LEU A 210 13.28 13.98 -19.39
C LEU A 210 13.86 14.75 -20.58
N CYS A 211 14.47 14.06 -21.52
CA CYS A 211 15.12 14.65 -22.68
C CYS A 211 14.34 14.41 -23.99
N GLY A 212 13.28 13.60 -23.93
CA GLY A 212 12.44 13.25 -25.08
C GLY A 212 11.14 14.06 -25.13
N GLU A 213 10.26 13.72 -26.07
CA GLU A 213 8.94 14.33 -26.24
C GLU A 213 7.90 13.76 -25.26
N VAL A 214 8.11 12.54 -24.76
CA VAL A 214 7.23 11.89 -23.77
C VAL A 214 7.41 12.56 -22.42
N GLN A 215 6.31 12.96 -21.81
CA GLN A 215 6.31 13.81 -20.61
C GLN A 215 6.44 13.08 -19.27
N SER A 216 6.40 11.73 -19.27
CA SER A 216 6.52 10.93 -18.05
C SER A 216 7.13 9.56 -18.34
N LEU A 217 7.78 8.97 -17.35
CA LEU A 217 8.14 7.55 -17.35
C LEU A 217 6.99 6.72 -16.77
N ASN A 218 6.94 5.43 -17.13
CA ASN A 218 6.12 4.48 -16.39
C ASN A 218 6.47 4.55 -14.90
N VAL A 219 5.46 4.50 -14.03
CA VAL A 219 5.62 4.73 -12.60
C VAL A 219 6.56 3.72 -11.94
N SER A 220 6.57 2.46 -12.37
CA SER A 220 7.47 1.45 -11.81
C SER A 220 8.93 1.69 -12.23
N VAL A 221 9.15 2.22 -13.42
CA VAL A 221 10.49 2.64 -13.90
C VAL A 221 10.97 3.85 -13.11
N ALA A 222 10.14 4.88 -12.98
CA ALA A 222 10.46 6.07 -12.19
C ALA A 222 10.79 5.70 -10.74
N ALA A 223 9.96 4.85 -10.12
CA ALA A 223 10.19 4.35 -8.76
C ALA A 223 11.56 3.65 -8.64
N GLY A 224 11.92 2.82 -9.62
CA GLY A 224 13.22 2.16 -9.65
C GLY A 224 14.39 3.14 -9.66
N VAL A 225 14.32 4.20 -10.48
CA VAL A 225 15.38 5.21 -10.55
C VAL A 225 15.54 5.93 -9.20
N PHE A 226 14.44 6.34 -8.55
CA PHE A 226 14.48 6.98 -7.23
C PHE A 226 15.04 6.04 -6.16
N MET A 227 14.56 4.81 -6.09
CA MET A 227 14.99 3.84 -5.08
C MET A 227 16.48 3.49 -5.21
N TYR A 228 16.99 3.36 -6.44
CA TYR A 228 18.41 3.10 -6.65
C TYR A 228 19.29 4.33 -6.43
N GLU A 229 18.77 5.55 -6.61
CA GLU A 229 19.47 6.75 -6.16
C GLU A 229 19.58 6.79 -4.62
N MET A 230 18.50 6.43 -3.91
CA MET A 230 18.54 6.28 -2.45
C MET A 230 19.59 5.24 -2.02
N LEU A 231 19.59 4.07 -2.65
CA LEU A 231 20.58 3.03 -2.40
C LEU A 231 22.01 3.53 -2.66
N ARG A 232 22.22 4.23 -3.78
CA ARG A 232 23.52 4.80 -4.14
C ARG A 232 24.03 5.78 -3.09
N GLN A 233 23.18 6.67 -2.59
CA GLN A 233 23.57 7.63 -1.56
C GLN A 233 23.91 6.94 -0.24
N ARG A 234 23.09 5.97 0.19
CA ARG A 234 23.28 5.20 1.44
C ARG A 234 24.45 4.23 1.42
N SER A 235 24.86 3.75 0.23
CA SER A 235 26.02 2.85 0.08
C SER A 235 27.36 3.56 0.11
N ARG A 236 27.39 4.90 0.09
CA ARG A 236 28.61 5.71 0.08
C ARG A 236 28.95 6.31 1.45
N GLY A 237 28.07 6.18 2.43
CA GLY A 237 28.29 6.54 3.83
C GLY A 237 28.60 5.31 4.64
#